data_34175eae2f4ed4f9f6fe8865ad39d713
#
_entry.id   34175eae2f4ed4f9f6fe8865ad39d713
#
_cell.length_a   1.000
_cell.length_b   1.000
_cell.length_c   1.000
_cell.angle_alpha   90.00
_cell.angle_beta   90.00
_cell.angle_gamma   90.00
#
_symmetry.space_group_name_H-M   'P 1'
#
loop_
_entity.id
_entity.type
_entity.pdbx_description
1 polymer ?
#
loop_
_entity_poly.entity_id
_entity_poly.type
_entity_poly.pdbx_seq_one_letter_code
_entity_poly.pdbx_strand_id
1 'polypeptide(L)'
;MGTYINKGNCEFTDIVNSEYVDKTSLIPLINMTLNTESRYSCVTRCRRFGKSMAAKMLCAYYDKSCDSRELFVGLKAEKDKSFEIFLNKYSVIYLDVTSFTARPELGDRIVRVIQEKIIEELKDAFPCVRYRDNSDLMDTLSAIHEATGEKFFFIIDEWDVICREFPERRKMKGDASSVDPTILDEYVMLLRRLFKTQDSDEVFAGAYLTGILPIKKYNTESALNNFSEYSMIDPSFLASCFGFTMDEVETLARKHDASIEDLKMWYDGYNIGREKSIFNPYSVMKAIKRGDCRSYWTTTGVYDSVKTYIQMNFDGLKDDIIRMLSGEHVYVNTSKFQNDMCIVRSKNDVLTVMIHLGYLAYNYDCKECYIPNKEVAEEFLNAVEDTTWTQLVEAITASQNLLAATISGNEQAVAQAIDIAHDENTSILAYNDENSLACVLSIAYIWAKNEYVIHRVYATGKGYADLVMIPRRNVSKPALVIELKYNHSSEELPHGCERHNA
;
A
#
# COMPACT_ATOMS: atom_id res chain seq x y z
N MET A 1 -0.50 -23.21 -25.04
CA MET A 1 -0.45 -22.09 -24.11
C MET A 1 -0.97 -20.86 -24.80
N GLY A 2 -2.02 -20.25 -24.27
CA GLY A 2 -2.62 -19.02 -24.81
C GLY A 2 -2.09 -17.77 -24.13
N THR A 3 -2.58 -16.63 -24.55
CA THR A 3 -2.29 -15.32 -23.92
C THR A 3 -3.14 -15.12 -22.68
N TYR A 4 -4.40 -15.56 -22.73
CA TYR A 4 -5.38 -15.41 -21.64
C TYR A 4 -5.78 -16.76 -21.05
N ILE A 5 -5.79 -17.83 -21.84
CA ILE A 5 -6.22 -19.16 -21.42
C ILE A 5 -5.02 -20.07 -21.28
N ASN A 6 -4.90 -20.71 -20.10
CA ASN A 6 -3.85 -21.69 -19.84
C ASN A 6 -2.45 -21.14 -20.21
N LYS A 7 -2.11 -20.04 -19.59
CA LYS A 7 -0.88 -19.28 -19.82
C LYS A 7 0.39 -20.04 -19.45
N GLY A 8 0.23 -21.05 -18.60
CA GLY A 8 1.31 -21.90 -18.12
C GLY A 8 2.07 -21.28 -16.94
N ASN A 9 3.29 -21.74 -16.72
CA ASN A 9 4.08 -21.44 -15.54
C ASN A 9 5.36 -20.62 -15.78
N CYS A 10 5.65 -20.24 -17.03
CA CYS A 10 6.89 -19.55 -17.38
C CYS A 10 7.13 -18.26 -16.56
N GLU A 11 6.09 -17.45 -16.37
CA GLU A 11 6.22 -16.21 -15.61
C GLU A 11 6.55 -16.43 -14.13
N PHE A 12 6.03 -17.50 -13.53
CA PHE A 12 6.39 -17.86 -12.16
C PHE A 12 7.78 -18.50 -12.09
N THR A 13 8.17 -19.25 -13.10
CA THR A 13 9.54 -19.78 -13.26
C THR A 13 10.58 -18.66 -13.21
N ASP A 14 10.35 -17.57 -13.94
CA ASP A 14 11.24 -16.40 -13.92
C ASP A 14 11.31 -15.75 -12.52
N ILE A 15 10.18 -15.72 -11.81
CA ILE A 15 10.13 -15.20 -10.44
C ILE A 15 10.97 -16.08 -9.49
N VAL A 16 10.79 -17.40 -9.51
CA VAL A 16 11.50 -18.34 -8.63
C VAL A 16 13.00 -18.36 -8.94
N ASN A 17 13.39 -18.22 -10.20
CA ASN A 17 14.80 -18.13 -10.62
C ASN A 17 15.46 -16.80 -10.23
N SER A 18 14.69 -15.82 -9.76
CA SER A 18 15.19 -14.56 -9.21
C SER A 18 15.37 -14.65 -7.69
N GLU A 19 15.67 -13.52 -7.03
CA GLU A 19 15.64 -13.44 -5.56
C GLU A 19 14.16 -13.48 -5.11
N TYR A 20 13.69 -14.67 -4.74
CA TYR A 20 12.30 -14.92 -4.37
C TYR A 20 12.14 -15.11 -2.85
N VAL A 21 11.22 -14.38 -2.27
CA VAL A 21 10.75 -14.60 -0.89
C VAL A 21 9.47 -15.43 -0.94
N ASP A 22 9.49 -16.59 -0.31
CA ASP A 22 8.41 -17.56 -0.39
C ASP A 22 7.10 -17.07 0.23
N LYS A 23 6.13 -16.78 -0.63
CA LYS A 23 4.75 -16.40 -0.32
C LYS A 23 3.73 -17.48 -0.72
N THR A 24 4.19 -18.68 -0.99
CA THR A 24 3.31 -19.79 -1.42
C THR A 24 2.31 -20.24 -0.36
N SER A 25 2.45 -19.78 0.90
CA SER A 25 1.42 -19.95 1.94
C SER A 25 0.04 -19.36 1.56
N LEU A 26 -0.03 -18.50 0.55
CA LEU A 26 -1.30 -18.06 -0.03
C LEU A 26 -2.11 -19.20 -0.67
N ILE A 27 -1.43 -20.17 -1.29
CA ILE A 27 -2.06 -21.26 -2.06
C ILE A 27 -3.02 -22.08 -1.19
N PRO A 28 -2.61 -22.67 -0.03
CA PRO A 28 -3.56 -23.43 0.81
C PRO A 28 -4.72 -22.57 1.32
N LEU A 29 -4.54 -21.28 1.53
CA LEU A 29 -5.60 -20.37 1.96
C LEU A 29 -6.66 -20.16 0.85
N ILE A 30 -6.23 -20.07 -0.40
CA ILE A 30 -7.16 -20.02 -1.55
C ILE A 30 -7.77 -21.41 -1.80
N ASN A 31 -7.00 -22.50 -1.66
CA ASN A 31 -7.52 -23.86 -1.81
C ASN A 31 -8.73 -24.14 -0.90
N MET A 32 -8.73 -23.61 0.34
CA MET A 32 -9.84 -23.78 1.28
C MET A 32 -11.15 -23.18 0.78
N THR A 33 -11.11 -22.22 -0.13
CA THR A 33 -12.30 -21.52 -0.65
C THR A 33 -12.84 -22.15 -1.95
N LEU A 34 -12.03 -22.93 -2.67
CA LEU A 34 -12.39 -23.49 -3.96
C LEU A 34 -13.63 -24.39 -3.90
N ASN A 35 -14.51 -24.25 -4.88
CA ASN A 35 -15.78 -24.99 -4.97
C ASN A 35 -16.69 -24.80 -3.75
N THR A 36 -16.58 -23.70 -3.02
CA THR A 36 -17.45 -23.31 -1.91
C THR A 36 -18.20 -22.00 -2.22
N GLU A 37 -19.10 -21.57 -1.36
CA GLU A 37 -19.76 -20.26 -1.49
C GLU A 37 -18.76 -19.08 -1.41
N SER A 38 -17.60 -19.27 -0.78
CA SER A 38 -16.54 -18.27 -0.62
C SER A 38 -15.45 -18.34 -1.71
N ARG A 39 -15.74 -18.96 -2.85
CA ARG A 39 -14.77 -19.25 -3.94
C ARG A 39 -14.19 -18.02 -4.63
N TYR A 40 -14.78 -16.87 -4.45
CA TYR A 40 -14.34 -15.62 -5.09
C TYR A 40 -13.61 -14.74 -4.09
N SER A 41 -12.33 -14.50 -4.34
CA SER A 41 -11.45 -13.70 -3.49
C SER A 41 -11.01 -12.43 -4.21
N CYS A 42 -11.10 -11.28 -3.54
CA CYS A 42 -10.53 -10.02 -4.00
C CYS A 42 -9.49 -9.54 -3.00
N VAL A 43 -8.24 -9.46 -3.45
CA VAL A 43 -7.12 -9.04 -2.60
C VAL A 43 -6.61 -7.68 -3.07
N THR A 44 -6.74 -6.69 -2.22
CA THR A 44 -6.27 -5.34 -2.53
C THR A 44 -5.13 -4.95 -1.60
N ARG A 45 -4.02 -4.54 -2.20
CA ARG A 45 -2.81 -4.05 -1.53
C ARG A 45 -2.27 -2.85 -2.30
N CYS A 46 -1.55 -2.00 -1.62
CA CYS A 46 -0.87 -0.91 -2.29
C CYS A 46 0.10 -1.41 -3.37
N ARG A 47 0.56 -0.51 -4.19
CA ARG A 47 1.48 -0.84 -5.29
C ARG A 47 2.74 -1.52 -4.75
N ARG A 48 3.29 -2.50 -5.51
CA ARG A 48 4.59 -3.15 -5.24
C ARG A 48 4.63 -4.09 -4.02
N PHE A 49 3.49 -4.48 -3.51
CA PHE A 49 3.35 -5.47 -2.43
C PHE A 49 3.30 -6.92 -2.91
N GLY A 50 3.62 -7.19 -4.17
CA GLY A 50 3.72 -8.56 -4.69
C GLY A 50 2.43 -9.15 -5.26
N LYS A 51 1.37 -8.34 -5.49
CA LYS A 51 0.07 -8.79 -6.02
C LYS A 51 0.17 -9.58 -7.32
N SER A 52 0.80 -8.99 -8.34
CA SER A 52 0.97 -9.66 -9.65
C SER A 52 1.85 -10.90 -9.57
N MET A 53 2.84 -10.92 -8.64
CA MET A 53 3.62 -12.13 -8.39
C MET A 53 2.75 -13.24 -7.81
N ALA A 54 1.84 -12.91 -6.87
CA ALA A 54 0.88 -13.86 -6.33
C ALA A 54 -0.10 -14.38 -7.40
N ALA A 55 -0.59 -13.51 -8.27
CA ALA A 55 -1.45 -13.88 -9.39
C ALA A 55 -0.74 -14.86 -10.36
N LYS A 56 0.53 -14.60 -10.71
CA LYS A 56 1.36 -15.49 -11.54
C LYS A 56 1.66 -16.82 -10.86
N MET A 57 1.90 -16.81 -9.56
CA MET A 57 2.07 -18.01 -8.75
C MET A 57 0.82 -18.88 -8.74
N LEU A 58 -0.36 -18.28 -8.53
CA LEU A 58 -1.64 -19.00 -8.57
C LEU A 58 -1.95 -19.53 -9.98
N CYS A 59 -1.63 -18.75 -11.03
CA CYS A 59 -1.73 -19.21 -12.41
C CYS A 59 -0.90 -20.48 -12.61
N ALA A 60 0.39 -20.45 -12.29
CA ALA A 60 1.28 -21.60 -12.42
C ALA A 60 0.82 -22.82 -11.60
N TYR A 61 0.25 -22.59 -10.42
CA TYR A 61 -0.20 -23.67 -9.53
C TYR A 61 -1.47 -24.35 -10.05
N TYR A 62 -2.47 -23.58 -10.52
CA TYR A 62 -3.76 -24.17 -10.95
C TYR A 62 -3.78 -24.64 -12.38
N ASP A 63 -2.95 -24.08 -13.28
CA ASP A 63 -3.01 -24.30 -14.72
C ASP A 63 -2.70 -25.76 -15.09
N LYS A 64 -3.68 -26.44 -15.67
CA LYS A 64 -3.58 -27.84 -16.07
C LYS A 64 -2.79 -28.08 -17.36
N SER A 65 -2.43 -27.02 -18.08
CA SER A 65 -1.72 -27.14 -19.37
C SER A 65 -0.21 -27.34 -19.20
N CYS A 66 0.30 -27.26 -17.97
CA CYS A 66 1.72 -27.44 -17.65
C CYS A 66 1.88 -28.29 -16.39
N ASP A 67 3.08 -28.86 -16.19
CA ASP A 67 3.47 -29.44 -14.91
C ASP A 67 4.33 -28.43 -14.15
N SER A 68 3.81 -27.99 -13.00
CA SER A 68 4.47 -26.97 -12.16
C SER A 68 5.03 -27.52 -10.87
N ARG A 69 4.97 -28.83 -10.64
CA ARG A 69 5.39 -29.47 -9.37
C ARG A 69 6.79 -29.05 -8.92
N GLU A 70 7.75 -29.12 -9.83
CA GLU A 70 9.15 -28.80 -9.55
C GLU A 70 9.38 -27.36 -9.08
N LEU A 71 8.50 -26.42 -9.49
CA LEU A 71 8.60 -25.02 -9.09
C LEU A 71 8.25 -24.79 -7.62
N PHE A 72 7.53 -25.72 -7.00
CA PHE A 72 7.07 -25.61 -5.61
C PHE A 72 7.87 -26.49 -4.64
N VAL A 73 8.82 -27.28 -5.13
CA VAL A 73 9.65 -28.14 -4.28
C VAL A 73 10.41 -27.31 -3.24
N GLY A 74 10.26 -27.68 -1.97
CA GLY A 74 10.86 -27.00 -0.83
C GLY A 74 10.17 -25.72 -0.38
N LEU A 75 9.12 -25.26 -1.10
CA LEU A 75 8.34 -24.09 -0.71
C LEU A 75 7.25 -24.44 0.32
N LYS A 76 6.69 -23.40 0.95
CA LYS A 76 5.70 -23.56 2.04
C LYS A 76 4.43 -24.31 1.60
N ALA A 77 3.96 -24.07 0.37
CA ALA A 77 2.76 -24.70 -0.16
C ALA A 77 2.86 -26.21 -0.28
N GLU A 78 4.02 -26.76 -0.64
CA GLU A 78 4.23 -28.19 -0.83
C GLU A 78 3.90 -29.03 0.45
N LYS A 79 4.05 -28.40 1.62
CA LYS A 79 3.81 -29.05 2.92
C LYS A 79 2.32 -29.17 3.28
N ASP A 80 1.44 -28.48 2.54
CA ASP A 80 0.02 -28.51 2.82
C ASP A 80 -0.68 -29.71 2.15
N LYS A 81 -1.62 -30.32 2.85
CA LYS A 81 -2.37 -31.48 2.38
C LYS A 81 -3.19 -31.21 1.12
N SER A 82 -3.62 -29.97 0.90
CA SER A 82 -4.38 -29.56 -0.28
C SER A 82 -3.52 -29.40 -1.52
N PHE A 83 -2.19 -29.35 -1.38
CA PHE A 83 -1.29 -29.07 -2.48
C PHE A 83 -1.49 -30.02 -3.66
N GLU A 84 -1.45 -31.34 -3.41
CA GLU A 84 -1.62 -32.36 -4.45
C GLU A 84 -3.03 -32.42 -5.03
N ILE A 85 -4.02 -31.98 -4.27
CA ILE A 85 -5.43 -32.07 -4.66
C ILE A 85 -5.73 -31.10 -5.81
N PHE A 86 -5.14 -29.90 -5.75
CA PHE A 86 -5.48 -28.80 -6.66
C PHE A 86 -4.37 -28.42 -7.64
N LEU A 87 -3.15 -28.97 -7.48
CA LEU A 87 -2.03 -28.69 -8.38
C LEU A 87 -2.37 -29.10 -9.82
N ASN A 88 -2.31 -28.14 -10.74
CA ASN A 88 -2.54 -28.31 -12.18
C ASN A 88 -3.89 -28.97 -12.53
N LYS A 89 -4.98 -28.54 -11.88
CA LYS A 89 -6.31 -29.15 -12.04
C LYS A 89 -7.31 -28.34 -12.85
N TYR A 90 -7.08 -27.07 -13.11
CA TYR A 90 -8.08 -26.18 -13.70
C TYR A 90 -7.61 -25.57 -15.04
N SER A 91 -8.56 -25.25 -15.91
CA SER A 91 -8.31 -24.28 -16.95
C SER A 91 -8.25 -22.89 -16.34
N VAL A 92 -7.10 -22.23 -16.46
CA VAL A 92 -6.89 -20.89 -15.88
C VAL A 92 -7.16 -19.84 -16.93
N ILE A 93 -7.99 -18.85 -16.57
CA ILE A 93 -8.16 -17.62 -17.35
C ILE A 93 -7.39 -16.52 -16.60
N TYR A 94 -6.38 -15.93 -17.24
CA TYR A 94 -5.57 -14.86 -16.66
C TYR A 94 -5.75 -13.57 -17.45
N LEU A 95 -6.37 -12.58 -16.82
CA LEU A 95 -6.63 -11.25 -17.39
C LEU A 95 -5.82 -10.19 -16.63
N ASP A 96 -4.83 -9.60 -17.29
CA ASP A 96 -4.21 -8.34 -16.86
C ASP A 96 -4.95 -7.17 -17.52
N VAL A 97 -5.75 -6.45 -16.76
CA VAL A 97 -6.58 -5.36 -17.29
C VAL A 97 -5.74 -4.18 -17.75
N THR A 98 -4.55 -3.97 -17.17
CA THR A 98 -3.63 -2.90 -17.56
C THR A 98 -3.19 -3.02 -19.01
N SER A 99 -3.08 -4.24 -19.53
CA SER A 99 -2.69 -4.49 -20.92
C SER A 99 -3.68 -3.92 -21.95
N PHE A 100 -4.92 -3.66 -21.54
CA PHE A 100 -5.96 -3.06 -22.38
C PHE A 100 -6.05 -1.54 -22.16
N THR A 101 -5.95 -1.06 -20.92
CA THR A 101 -6.00 0.40 -20.65
C THR A 101 -4.78 1.13 -21.19
N ALA A 102 -3.64 0.45 -21.32
CA ALA A 102 -2.44 0.97 -21.98
C ALA A 102 -2.58 1.20 -23.50
N ARG A 103 -3.76 0.93 -24.08
CA ARG A 103 -4.07 1.07 -25.53
C ARG A 103 -5.13 2.15 -25.75
N PRO A 104 -4.74 3.43 -25.87
CA PRO A 104 -5.68 4.55 -25.99
C PRO A 104 -6.63 4.42 -27.20
N GLU A 105 -6.21 3.71 -28.23
CA GLU A 105 -7.00 3.47 -29.43
C GLU A 105 -8.24 2.60 -29.21
N LEU A 106 -8.30 1.86 -28.11
CA LEU A 106 -9.47 1.07 -27.76
C LEU A 106 -10.65 1.93 -27.30
N GLY A 107 -10.36 3.03 -26.57
CA GLY A 107 -11.40 3.93 -26.09
C GLY A 107 -12.54 3.17 -25.40
N ASP A 108 -13.78 3.51 -25.74
CA ASP A 108 -14.99 2.89 -25.17
C ASP A 108 -15.18 1.41 -25.49
N ARG A 109 -14.35 0.84 -26.36
CA ARG A 109 -14.43 -0.58 -26.76
C ARG A 109 -13.64 -1.53 -25.86
N ILE A 110 -12.96 -1.04 -24.82
CA ILE A 110 -12.08 -1.85 -23.96
C ILE A 110 -12.78 -3.10 -23.45
N VAL A 111 -13.97 -2.97 -22.85
CA VAL A 111 -14.71 -4.09 -22.25
C VAL A 111 -15.12 -5.13 -23.29
N ARG A 112 -15.56 -4.66 -24.45
CA ARG A 112 -15.91 -5.52 -25.57
C ARG A 112 -14.69 -6.27 -26.11
N VAL A 113 -13.56 -5.60 -26.30
CA VAL A 113 -12.32 -6.22 -26.80
C VAL A 113 -11.76 -7.25 -25.82
N ILE A 114 -11.88 -7.01 -24.50
CA ILE A 114 -11.53 -8.00 -23.46
C ILE A 114 -12.33 -9.29 -23.71
N GLN A 115 -13.65 -9.20 -23.86
CA GLN A 115 -14.48 -10.38 -24.08
C GLN A 115 -14.14 -11.07 -25.40
N GLU A 116 -14.05 -10.32 -26.52
CA GLU A 116 -13.72 -10.86 -27.84
C GLU A 116 -12.42 -11.67 -27.83
N LYS A 117 -11.36 -11.15 -27.19
CA LYS A 117 -10.07 -11.82 -27.12
C LYS A 117 -10.09 -13.11 -26.31
N ILE A 118 -10.76 -13.11 -25.16
CA ILE A 118 -10.88 -14.31 -24.32
C ILE A 118 -11.76 -15.36 -25.03
N ILE A 119 -12.87 -14.96 -25.67
CA ILE A 119 -13.76 -15.85 -26.43
C ILE A 119 -13.02 -16.49 -27.61
N GLU A 120 -12.20 -15.72 -28.34
CA GLU A 120 -11.38 -16.21 -29.45
C GLU A 120 -10.47 -17.36 -28.96
N GLU A 121 -9.68 -17.15 -27.92
CA GLU A 121 -8.81 -18.20 -27.36
C GLU A 121 -9.57 -19.40 -26.77
N LEU A 122 -10.73 -19.18 -26.13
CA LEU A 122 -11.57 -20.27 -25.64
C LEU A 122 -12.06 -21.17 -26.79
N LYS A 123 -12.47 -20.60 -27.91
CA LYS A 123 -12.91 -21.37 -29.08
C LYS A 123 -11.77 -22.16 -29.70
N ASP A 124 -10.57 -21.59 -29.74
CA ASP A 124 -9.38 -22.29 -30.22
C ASP A 124 -8.97 -23.44 -29.27
N ALA A 125 -9.10 -23.25 -27.98
CA ALA A 125 -8.81 -24.27 -26.96
C ALA A 125 -9.87 -25.39 -26.91
N PHE A 126 -11.12 -25.10 -27.27
CA PHE A 126 -12.25 -26.03 -27.21
C PHE A 126 -13.01 -26.10 -28.56
N PRO A 127 -12.36 -26.50 -29.68
CA PRO A 127 -12.92 -26.40 -31.01
C PRO A 127 -14.11 -27.34 -31.25
N CYS A 128 -14.29 -28.37 -30.45
CA CYS A 128 -15.38 -29.36 -30.56
C CYS A 128 -16.69 -28.91 -29.88
N VAL A 129 -16.68 -27.79 -29.17
CA VAL A 129 -17.87 -27.28 -28.47
C VAL A 129 -18.76 -26.49 -29.43
N ARG A 130 -20.07 -26.68 -29.31
CA ARG A 130 -21.05 -25.90 -30.08
C ARG A 130 -21.46 -24.66 -29.31
N TYR A 131 -21.05 -23.50 -29.81
CA TYR A 131 -21.36 -22.20 -29.25
C TYR A 131 -22.69 -21.64 -29.77
N ARG A 132 -23.57 -21.16 -28.87
CA ARG A 132 -24.89 -20.60 -29.25
C ARG A 132 -24.80 -19.09 -29.52
N ASP A 133 -24.13 -18.36 -28.66
CA ASP A 133 -23.81 -16.95 -28.82
C ASP A 133 -22.29 -16.77 -28.91
N ASN A 134 -21.87 -15.93 -29.83
CA ASN A 134 -20.46 -15.68 -30.09
C ASN A 134 -19.92 -14.40 -29.44
N SER A 135 -20.77 -13.67 -28.72
CA SER A 135 -20.45 -12.35 -28.19
C SER A 135 -20.44 -12.26 -26.64
N ASP A 136 -21.04 -13.24 -25.94
CA ASP A 136 -21.07 -13.29 -24.47
C ASP A 136 -20.04 -14.28 -23.92
N LEU A 137 -19.18 -13.79 -23.04
CA LEU A 137 -18.11 -14.58 -22.43
C LEU A 137 -18.67 -15.66 -21.49
N MET A 138 -19.68 -15.33 -20.69
CA MET A 138 -20.26 -16.28 -19.75
C MET A 138 -21.01 -17.41 -20.49
N ASP A 139 -21.75 -17.10 -21.54
CA ASP A 139 -22.42 -18.11 -22.35
C ASP A 139 -21.41 -19.05 -23.05
N THR A 140 -20.26 -18.50 -23.47
CA THR A 140 -19.16 -19.30 -24.01
C THR A 140 -18.58 -20.28 -22.98
N LEU A 141 -18.32 -19.81 -21.76
CA LEU A 141 -17.80 -20.62 -20.65
C LEU A 141 -18.81 -21.69 -20.22
N SER A 142 -20.09 -21.34 -20.12
CA SER A 142 -21.18 -22.28 -19.79
C SER A 142 -21.29 -23.39 -20.84
N ALA A 143 -21.21 -23.06 -22.14
CA ALA A 143 -21.24 -24.06 -23.22
C ALA A 143 -20.05 -25.04 -23.14
N ILE A 144 -18.87 -24.55 -22.75
CA ILE A 144 -17.69 -25.42 -22.57
C ILE A 144 -17.92 -26.33 -21.36
N HIS A 145 -18.38 -25.77 -20.25
CA HIS A 145 -18.66 -26.54 -19.04
C HIS A 145 -19.73 -27.64 -19.30
N GLU A 146 -20.85 -27.29 -19.94
CA GLU A 146 -21.91 -28.23 -20.30
C GLU A 146 -21.37 -29.38 -21.18
N ALA A 147 -20.51 -29.07 -22.14
CA ALA A 147 -19.99 -30.05 -23.10
C ALA A 147 -18.87 -30.94 -22.53
N THR A 148 -18.07 -30.44 -21.60
CA THR A 148 -16.79 -31.06 -21.19
C THR A 148 -16.68 -31.36 -19.70
N GLY A 149 -17.52 -30.77 -18.86
CA GLY A 149 -17.37 -30.77 -17.40
C GLY A 149 -16.22 -29.91 -16.88
N GLU A 150 -15.61 -29.09 -17.77
CA GLU A 150 -14.48 -28.23 -17.43
C GLU A 150 -14.87 -27.17 -16.40
N LYS A 151 -14.04 -26.99 -15.38
CA LYS A 151 -14.15 -25.86 -14.45
C LYS A 151 -12.97 -24.91 -14.61
N PHE A 152 -13.27 -23.65 -14.49
CA PHE A 152 -12.29 -22.58 -14.66
C PHE A 152 -11.86 -21.98 -13.32
N PHE A 153 -10.59 -21.55 -13.25
CA PHE A 153 -10.09 -20.66 -12.23
C PHE A 153 -9.78 -19.32 -12.89
N PHE A 154 -10.48 -18.25 -12.48
CA PHE A 154 -10.35 -16.94 -13.13
C PHE A 154 -9.43 -16.03 -12.30
N ILE A 155 -8.39 -15.50 -12.90
CA ILE A 155 -7.47 -14.51 -12.30
C ILE A 155 -7.64 -13.17 -13.03
N ILE A 156 -7.93 -12.11 -12.28
CA ILE A 156 -7.95 -10.74 -12.81
C ILE A 156 -6.93 -9.91 -12.04
N ASP A 157 -5.83 -9.57 -12.72
CA ASP A 157 -4.80 -8.70 -12.16
C ASP A 157 -5.12 -7.24 -12.48
N GLU A 158 -4.93 -6.34 -11.50
CA GLU A 158 -5.25 -4.90 -11.55
C GLU A 158 -6.72 -4.64 -11.96
N TRP A 159 -7.67 -5.40 -11.33
CA TRP A 159 -9.11 -5.32 -11.63
C TRP A 159 -9.67 -3.90 -11.60
N ASP A 160 -9.10 -3.03 -10.74
CA ASP A 160 -9.57 -1.68 -10.47
C ASP A 160 -8.96 -0.60 -11.38
N VAL A 161 -8.09 -0.97 -12.34
CA VAL A 161 -7.43 0.02 -13.21
C VAL A 161 -8.43 0.82 -14.04
N ILE A 162 -9.50 0.18 -14.52
CA ILE A 162 -10.58 0.88 -15.25
C ILE A 162 -11.25 1.89 -14.33
N CYS A 163 -11.47 1.55 -13.05
CA CYS A 163 -12.05 2.48 -12.07
C CYS A 163 -11.14 3.68 -11.80
N ARG A 164 -9.81 3.50 -11.88
CA ARG A 164 -8.83 4.55 -11.59
C ARG A 164 -8.53 5.45 -12.80
N GLU A 165 -8.49 4.89 -13.99
CA GLU A 165 -8.08 5.60 -15.20
C GLU A 165 -9.25 6.23 -15.96
N PHE A 166 -10.45 5.64 -15.83
CA PHE A 166 -11.67 6.13 -16.46
C PHE A 166 -12.74 6.53 -15.43
N PRO A 167 -12.47 7.50 -14.53
CA PRO A 167 -13.41 7.93 -13.51
C PRO A 167 -14.53 8.80 -14.11
N GLU A 168 -15.04 8.50 -15.29
CA GLU A 168 -15.95 9.37 -16.00
C GLU A 168 -17.27 9.59 -15.26
N ARG A 169 -17.58 10.86 -15.07
CA ARG A 169 -18.89 11.36 -14.66
C ARG A 169 -19.89 11.06 -15.76
N ARG A 170 -21.03 10.49 -15.39
CA ARG A 170 -22.23 10.56 -16.24
C ARG A 170 -22.40 12.01 -16.68
N LYS A 171 -22.12 12.33 -17.92
CA LYS A 171 -22.48 13.61 -18.50
C LYS A 171 -24.01 13.59 -18.55
N MET A 172 -24.65 14.35 -17.65
CA MET A 172 -26.08 14.67 -17.76
C MET A 172 -26.25 15.46 -19.06
N LYS A 173 -26.52 14.77 -20.16
CA LYS A 173 -27.20 15.38 -21.29
C LYS A 173 -28.62 15.64 -20.85
N GLY A 174 -29.10 16.83 -21.06
CA GLY A 174 -30.33 17.44 -20.49
C GLY A 174 -31.67 16.74 -20.77
N ASP A 175 -31.68 15.40 -20.87
CA ASP A 175 -32.89 14.60 -20.88
C ASP A 175 -32.67 13.30 -20.12
N ALA A 176 -33.44 13.09 -19.07
CA ALA A 176 -33.22 12.04 -18.05
C ALA A 176 -33.54 10.60 -18.53
N SER A 177 -33.81 10.37 -19.80
CA SER A 177 -34.32 9.10 -20.30
C SER A 177 -33.31 8.22 -21.08
N SER A 178 -32.10 8.70 -21.39
CA SER A 178 -31.07 7.88 -22.05
C SER A 178 -29.67 8.36 -21.68
N VAL A 179 -29.13 7.80 -20.61
CA VAL A 179 -27.71 7.92 -20.29
C VAL A 179 -27.01 6.69 -20.84
N ASP A 180 -26.14 6.86 -21.83
CA ASP A 180 -25.29 5.78 -22.31
C ASP A 180 -24.40 5.27 -21.16
N PRO A 181 -24.23 3.94 -20.99
CA PRO A 181 -23.38 3.38 -19.95
C PRO A 181 -21.93 3.87 -20.13
N THR A 182 -21.26 4.16 -19.04
CA THR A 182 -19.83 4.48 -19.06
C THR A 182 -19.03 3.18 -19.24
N ILE A 183 -17.73 3.28 -19.62
CA ILE A 183 -16.80 2.12 -19.66
C ILE A 183 -16.82 1.39 -18.30
N LEU A 184 -16.86 2.13 -17.22
CA LEU A 184 -16.93 1.57 -15.87
C LEU A 184 -18.24 0.81 -15.62
N ASP A 185 -19.37 1.33 -16.07
CA ASP A 185 -20.67 0.65 -15.96
C ASP A 185 -20.64 -0.68 -16.73
N GLU A 186 -20.13 -0.67 -17.96
CA GLU A 186 -19.97 -1.88 -18.79
C GLU A 186 -19.05 -2.92 -18.15
N TYR A 187 -17.92 -2.46 -17.57
CA TYR A 187 -16.99 -3.35 -16.90
C TYR A 187 -17.58 -3.99 -15.64
N VAL A 188 -18.26 -3.21 -14.82
CA VAL A 188 -18.98 -3.73 -13.64
C VAL A 188 -20.09 -4.70 -14.06
N MET A 189 -20.80 -4.42 -15.15
CA MET A 189 -21.80 -5.34 -15.70
C MET A 189 -21.17 -6.65 -16.18
N LEU A 190 -20.01 -6.61 -16.84
CA LEU A 190 -19.27 -7.81 -17.23
C LEU A 190 -18.90 -8.65 -16.00
N LEU A 191 -18.31 -8.04 -14.95
CA LEU A 191 -17.97 -8.77 -13.72
C LEU A 191 -19.20 -9.36 -13.03
N ARG A 192 -20.32 -8.65 -13.02
CA ARG A 192 -21.60 -9.19 -12.50
C ARG A 192 -22.09 -10.37 -13.31
N ARG A 193 -22.02 -10.29 -14.63
CA ARG A 193 -22.43 -11.37 -15.55
C ARG A 193 -21.56 -12.62 -15.33
N LEU A 194 -20.25 -12.45 -15.14
CA LEU A 194 -19.33 -13.56 -14.89
C LEU A 194 -19.53 -14.21 -13.51
N PHE A 195 -19.68 -13.43 -12.44
CA PHE A 195 -19.53 -13.96 -11.09
C PHE A 195 -20.81 -13.96 -10.23
N LYS A 196 -21.93 -13.41 -10.75
CA LYS A 196 -23.16 -13.29 -9.99
C LYS A 196 -24.40 -13.89 -10.67
N THR A 197 -24.21 -14.79 -11.60
CA THR A 197 -25.26 -15.56 -12.23
C THR A 197 -25.34 -16.97 -11.63
N GLN A 198 -26.45 -17.64 -11.79
CA GLN A 198 -26.62 -19.00 -11.24
C GLN A 198 -25.60 -19.98 -11.85
N ASP A 199 -25.27 -19.82 -13.11
CA ASP A 199 -24.33 -20.68 -13.83
C ASP A 199 -22.87 -20.50 -13.36
N SER A 200 -22.55 -19.35 -12.75
CA SER A 200 -21.19 -19.04 -12.30
C SER A 200 -20.64 -20.08 -11.32
N ASP A 201 -21.47 -20.58 -10.44
CA ASP A 201 -21.07 -21.54 -9.40
C ASP A 201 -20.77 -22.95 -9.96
N GLU A 202 -21.31 -23.29 -11.12
CA GLU A 202 -21.00 -24.53 -11.81
C GLU A 202 -19.73 -24.40 -12.64
N VAL A 203 -19.57 -23.28 -13.33
CA VAL A 203 -18.48 -23.00 -14.28
C VAL A 203 -17.16 -22.69 -13.58
N PHE A 204 -17.20 -21.94 -12.46
CA PHE A 204 -15.97 -21.55 -11.78
C PHE A 204 -15.71 -22.42 -10.54
N ALA A 205 -14.48 -22.95 -10.47
CA ALA A 205 -13.94 -23.51 -9.23
C ALA A 205 -13.58 -22.39 -8.24
N GLY A 206 -13.14 -21.24 -8.74
CA GLY A 206 -12.82 -20.07 -7.98
C GLY A 206 -12.41 -18.89 -8.84
N ALA A 207 -12.33 -17.71 -8.23
CA ALA A 207 -11.75 -16.52 -8.86
C ALA A 207 -10.88 -15.76 -7.88
N TYR A 208 -9.81 -15.17 -8.41
CA TYR A 208 -8.87 -14.35 -7.67
C TYR A 208 -8.69 -13.01 -8.36
N LEU A 209 -9.20 -11.95 -7.74
CA LEU A 209 -9.03 -10.58 -8.21
C LEU A 209 -7.95 -9.90 -7.40
N THR A 210 -7.09 -9.15 -8.06
CA THR A 210 -6.10 -8.33 -7.36
C THR A 210 -6.08 -6.91 -7.90
N GLY A 211 -5.92 -5.95 -7.01
CA GLY A 211 -5.91 -4.52 -7.31
C GLY A 211 -5.41 -3.68 -6.14
N ILE A 212 -5.60 -2.38 -6.22
CA ILE A 212 -5.24 -1.43 -5.16
C ILE A 212 -6.48 -1.11 -4.33
N LEU A 213 -7.60 -0.82 -5.01
CA LEU A 213 -8.81 -0.37 -4.38
C LEU A 213 -9.78 -1.52 -4.09
N PRO A 214 -10.47 -1.46 -2.94
CA PRO A 214 -11.47 -2.46 -2.58
C PRO A 214 -12.63 -2.50 -3.58
N ILE A 215 -13.32 -3.64 -3.64
CA ILE A 215 -14.53 -3.79 -4.46
C ILE A 215 -15.59 -2.83 -3.97
N LYS A 216 -16.15 -2.11 -4.90
CA LYS A 216 -17.04 -1.01 -4.67
C LYS A 216 -18.48 -1.44 -4.40
N LYS A 217 -19.12 -0.78 -3.44
CA LYS A 217 -20.57 -0.65 -3.39
C LYS A 217 -20.99 0.46 -4.36
N TYR A 218 -21.12 0.13 -5.64
CA TYR A 218 -21.52 1.09 -6.68
C TYR A 218 -23.02 1.35 -6.62
N ASN A 219 -23.44 2.57 -6.46
CA ASN A 219 -24.76 3.25 -6.57
C ASN A 219 -26.08 2.43 -6.54
N THR A 220 -26.01 1.13 -6.57
CA THR A 220 -27.09 0.19 -6.39
C THR A 220 -26.57 -1.00 -5.60
N GLU A 221 -27.27 -1.34 -4.57
CA GLU A 221 -27.11 -2.46 -3.69
C GLU A 221 -26.29 -3.61 -4.31
N SER A 222 -25.05 -3.79 -3.81
CA SER A 222 -24.29 -5.03 -3.95
C SER A 222 -23.88 -5.52 -5.36
N ALA A 223 -23.13 -4.73 -6.16
CA ALA A 223 -22.71 -5.19 -7.49
C ALA A 223 -21.87 -6.48 -7.45
N LEU A 224 -20.92 -6.62 -6.51
CA LEU A 224 -20.02 -7.78 -6.37
C LEU A 224 -19.88 -8.24 -4.91
N ASN A 225 -20.99 -8.34 -4.19
CA ASN A 225 -21.01 -8.72 -2.77
C ASN A 225 -20.73 -10.20 -2.49
N ASN A 226 -20.60 -11.02 -3.50
CA ASN A 226 -20.21 -12.42 -3.42
C ASN A 226 -18.70 -12.65 -3.35
N PHE A 227 -17.89 -11.59 -3.49
CA PHE A 227 -16.46 -11.66 -3.26
C PHE A 227 -16.11 -11.52 -1.78
N SER A 228 -15.26 -12.42 -1.29
CA SER A 228 -14.54 -12.23 -0.03
C SER A 228 -13.43 -11.23 -0.25
N GLU A 229 -13.51 -10.09 0.45
CA GLU A 229 -12.59 -8.98 0.23
C GLU A 229 -11.52 -8.94 1.32
N TYR A 230 -10.26 -8.81 0.89
CA TYR A 230 -9.07 -8.76 1.75
C TYR A 230 -8.27 -7.49 1.44
N SER A 231 -8.58 -6.41 2.14
CA SER A 231 -8.01 -5.08 1.85
C SER A 231 -6.82 -4.72 2.75
N MET A 232 -6.26 -3.52 2.55
CA MET A 232 -5.24 -2.95 3.46
C MET A 232 -5.80 -2.73 4.87
N ILE A 233 -7.09 -2.43 4.99
CA ILE A 233 -7.76 -2.13 6.26
C ILE A 233 -8.24 -3.41 6.93
N ASP A 234 -8.81 -4.33 6.14
CA ASP A 234 -9.29 -5.64 6.60
C ASP A 234 -8.69 -6.77 5.76
N PRO A 235 -7.49 -7.23 6.10
CA PRO A 235 -6.78 -8.28 5.37
C PRO A 235 -7.17 -9.70 5.81
N SER A 236 -7.90 -9.85 6.92
CA SER A 236 -8.23 -11.13 7.54
C SER A 236 -6.99 -12.04 7.67
N PHE A 237 -7.05 -13.30 7.24
CA PHE A 237 -5.94 -14.27 7.31
C PHE A 237 -4.89 -14.12 6.19
N LEU A 238 -5.07 -13.20 5.24
CA LEU A 238 -4.12 -12.95 4.15
C LEU A 238 -3.10 -11.83 4.46
N ALA A 239 -3.00 -11.37 5.70
CA ALA A 239 -2.16 -10.25 6.07
C ALA A 239 -0.67 -10.48 5.72
N SER A 240 -0.09 -11.62 6.12
CA SER A 240 1.32 -11.96 5.92
C SER A 240 1.66 -12.47 4.51
N CYS A 241 0.65 -12.71 3.66
CA CYS A 241 0.87 -13.21 2.29
C CYS A 241 1.41 -12.14 1.35
N PHE A 242 1.35 -10.88 1.73
CA PHE A 242 1.77 -9.72 0.91
C PHE A 242 2.66 -8.78 1.71
N GLY A 243 3.57 -8.11 1.01
CA GLY A 243 4.64 -7.40 1.68
C GLY A 243 5.72 -8.34 2.21
N PHE A 244 6.76 -7.81 2.83
CA PHE A 244 7.75 -8.62 3.54
C PHE A 244 7.57 -8.46 5.05
N THR A 245 7.61 -9.57 5.77
CA THR A 245 7.62 -9.57 7.23
C THR A 245 9.01 -9.24 7.75
N MET A 246 9.13 -8.91 9.05
CA MET A 246 10.41 -8.64 9.70
C MET A 246 11.40 -9.79 9.52
N ASP A 247 10.98 -11.04 9.79
CA ASP A 247 11.84 -12.23 9.69
C ASP A 247 12.36 -12.43 8.25
N GLU A 248 11.54 -12.16 7.25
CA GLU A 248 11.93 -12.24 5.84
C GLU A 248 12.96 -11.17 5.49
N VAL A 249 12.79 -9.93 5.97
CA VAL A 249 13.74 -8.83 5.74
C VAL A 249 15.03 -9.07 6.49
N GLU A 250 15.01 -9.55 7.73
CA GLU A 250 16.22 -9.93 8.48
C GLU A 250 17.00 -11.05 7.79
N THR A 251 16.29 -12.00 7.18
CA THR A 251 16.91 -13.07 6.40
C THR A 251 17.60 -12.55 5.15
N LEU A 252 16.93 -11.65 4.41
CA LEU A 252 17.51 -10.96 3.25
C LEU A 252 18.68 -10.08 3.62
N ALA A 253 18.55 -9.29 4.69
CA ALA A 253 19.62 -8.40 5.17
C ALA A 253 20.88 -9.19 5.53
N ARG A 254 20.76 -10.29 6.27
CA ARG A 254 21.88 -11.18 6.59
C ARG A 254 22.52 -11.81 5.35
N LYS A 255 21.71 -12.22 4.36
CA LYS A 255 22.20 -12.83 3.12
C LYS A 255 23.01 -11.86 2.28
N HIS A 256 22.68 -10.58 2.31
CA HIS A 256 23.27 -9.55 1.46
C HIS A 256 24.13 -8.53 2.21
N ASP A 257 24.43 -8.77 3.49
CA ASP A 257 25.22 -7.87 4.37
C ASP A 257 24.66 -6.43 4.40
N ALA A 258 23.33 -6.30 4.46
CA ALA A 258 22.63 -5.02 4.50
C ALA A 258 22.27 -4.63 5.94
N SER A 259 22.26 -3.32 6.23
CA SER A 259 21.83 -2.78 7.54
C SER A 259 20.33 -2.96 7.73
N ILE A 260 19.94 -3.77 8.72
CA ILE A 260 18.53 -3.95 9.06
C ILE A 260 17.92 -2.68 9.65
N GLU A 261 18.70 -1.88 10.38
CA GLU A 261 18.28 -0.62 10.97
C GLU A 261 17.90 0.38 9.89
N ASP A 262 18.71 0.48 8.83
CA ASP A 262 18.41 1.36 7.70
C ASP A 262 17.18 0.89 6.93
N LEU A 263 17.06 -0.42 6.66
CA LEU A 263 15.89 -0.98 6.01
C LEU A 263 14.61 -0.74 6.82
N LYS A 264 14.65 -0.83 8.16
CA LYS A 264 13.55 -0.50 9.05
C LYS A 264 13.17 0.97 8.96
N MET A 265 14.12 1.86 9.08
CA MET A 265 13.87 3.30 9.04
C MET A 265 13.22 3.73 7.73
N TRP A 266 13.68 3.14 6.60
CA TRP A 266 13.25 3.56 5.27
C TRP A 266 11.98 2.88 4.76
N TYR A 267 11.71 1.61 5.11
CA TYR A 267 10.71 0.80 4.39
C TYR A 267 9.73 0.03 5.28
N ASP A 268 9.92 0.03 6.61
CA ASP A 268 9.02 -0.57 7.58
C ASP A 268 7.78 0.32 7.82
N GLY A 269 6.93 -0.09 8.74
CA GLY A 269 5.88 0.73 9.37
C GLY A 269 4.47 0.48 8.87
N TYR A 270 4.25 -0.43 7.90
CA TYR A 270 2.90 -0.83 7.58
C TYR A 270 2.37 -1.84 8.61
N ASN A 271 1.18 -1.56 9.14
CA ASN A 271 0.40 -2.52 9.89
C ASN A 271 -0.74 -3.01 9.01
N ILE A 272 -0.84 -4.32 8.80
CA ILE A 272 -1.86 -4.94 7.97
C ILE A 272 -2.65 -5.92 8.84
N GLY A 273 -3.80 -5.50 9.33
CA GLY A 273 -4.55 -6.23 10.33
C GLY A 273 -3.79 -6.39 11.64
N ARG A 274 -3.51 -7.63 12.05
CA ARG A 274 -2.71 -7.94 13.25
C ARG A 274 -1.21 -8.04 12.99
N GLU A 275 -0.81 -8.16 11.71
CA GLU A 275 0.59 -8.21 11.33
C GLU A 275 1.18 -6.81 11.41
N LYS A 276 2.26 -6.68 12.17
CA LYS A 276 3.01 -5.44 12.35
C LYS A 276 4.33 -5.53 11.63
N SER A 277 4.92 -4.39 11.31
CA SER A 277 6.22 -4.34 10.62
C SER A 277 6.20 -5.08 9.28
N ILE A 278 5.31 -4.66 8.42
CA ILE A 278 5.31 -5.12 7.02
C ILE A 278 6.02 -4.07 6.16
N PHE A 279 6.98 -4.54 5.38
CA PHE A 279 7.82 -3.73 4.50
C PHE A 279 7.32 -3.75 3.06
N ASN A 280 7.65 -2.69 2.32
CA ASN A 280 7.47 -2.68 0.88
C ASN A 280 8.53 -3.55 0.19
N PRO A 281 8.14 -4.67 -0.46
CA PRO A 281 9.10 -5.59 -1.09
C PRO A 281 10.00 -4.95 -2.15
N TYR A 282 9.43 -4.07 -2.97
CA TYR A 282 10.17 -3.45 -4.06
C TYR A 282 11.29 -2.55 -3.56
N SER A 283 11.00 -1.71 -2.57
CA SER A 283 11.96 -0.77 -2.00
C SER A 283 13.08 -1.52 -1.26
N VAL A 284 12.72 -2.54 -0.45
CA VAL A 284 13.70 -3.42 0.22
C VAL A 284 14.61 -4.10 -0.80
N MET A 285 14.06 -4.73 -1.84
CA MET A 285 14.87 -5.42 -2.86
C MET A 285 15.75 -4.47 -3.67
N LYS A 286 15.28 -3.24 -3.93
CA LYS A 286 16.08 -2.22 -4.60
C LYS A 286 17.23 -1.72 -3.73
N ALA A 287 16.97 -1.46 -2.44
CA ALA A 287 17.98 -1.05 -1.49
C ALA A 287 19.09 -2.09 -1.34
N ILE A 288 18.71 -3.35 -1.13
CA ILE A 288 19.64 -4.48 -1.03
C ILE A 288 20.50 -4.62 -2.30
N LYS A 289 19.87 -4.60 -3.49
CA LYS A 289 20.62 -4.76 -4.76
C LYS A 289 21.55 -3.59 -5.08
N ARG A 290 21.26 -2.40 -4.58
CA ARG A 290 22.08 -1.19 -4.84
C ARG A 290 23.06 -0.87 -3.73
N GLY A 291 22.82 -1.42 -2.52
CA GLY A 291 23.61 -1.13 -1.33
C GLY A 291 23.33 0.27 -0.76
N ASP A 292 22.19 0.90 -1.10
CA ASP A 292 21.80 2.22 -0.59
C ASP A 292 20.31 2.27 -0.24
N CYS A 293 19.97 2.98 0.83
CA CYS A 293 18.61 3.26 1.24
C CYS A 293 18.21 4.69 0.83
N ARG A 294 17.17 4.82 0.03
CA ARG A 294 16.59 6.08 -0.45
C ARG A 294 15.15 5.88 -0.90
N SER A 295 14.44 6.94 -1.28
CA SER A 295 13.14 6.77 -1.91
C SER A 295 13.27 6.10 -3.29
N TYR A 296 12.59 4.97 -3.44
CA TYR A 296 12.38 4.25 -4.70
C TYR A 296 10.94 4.43 -5.20
N TRP A 297 10.10 5.12 -4.45
CA TRP A 297 8.69 5.34 -4.77
C TRP A 297 8.49 6.40 -5.86
N THR A 298 9.26 7.50 -5.81
CA THR A 298 9.19 8.66 -6.73
C THR A 298 9.29 8.31 -8.22
N THR A 299 9.95 7.21 -8.55
CA THR A 299 10.19 6.84 -9.95
C THR A 299 8.96 6.33 -10.71
N THR A 300 7.73 6.45 -10.19
CA THR A 300 6.59 5.65 -10.64
C THR A 300 5.29 6.37 -10.97
N GLY A 301 5.29 7.69 -11.11
CA GLY A 301 4.12 8.46 -11.60
C GLY A 301 2.90 8.49 -10.67
N VAL A 302 3.04 8.03 -9.41
CA VAL A 302 1.96 8.04 -8.40
C VAL A 302 1.89 9.37 -7.66
N TYR A 303 2.94 10.17 -7.77
CA TYR A 303 3.12 11.48 -7.16
C TYR A 303 1.94 12.44 -7.40
N ASP A 304 1.43 12.51 -8.62
CA ASP A 304 0.34 13.41 -8.99
C ASP A 304 -0.98 13.17 -8.21
N SER A 305 -1.20 11.93 -7.79
CA SER A 305 -2.41 11.59 -7.04
C SER A 305 -2.41 12.17 -5.62
N VAL A 306 -1.27 12.07 -4.89
CA VAL A 306 -1.15 12.63 -3.53
C VAL A 306 -1.26 14.15 -3.57
N LYS A 307 -0.55 14.80 -4.50
CA LYS A 307 -0.63 16.25 -4.71
C LYS A 307 -2.06 16.72 -4.91
N THR A 308 -2.82 16.02 -5.76
CA THR A 308 -4.22 16.33 -6.02
C THR A 308 -5.08 16.24 -4.75
N TYR A 309 -4.91 15.18 -3.95
CA TYR A 309 -5.67 15.01 -2.71
C TYR A 309 -5.31 16.06 -1.65
N ILE A 310 -4.01 16.40 -1.51
CA ILE A 310 -3.55 17.45 -0.59
C ILE A 310 -4.12 18.81 -1.00
N GLN A 311 -4.17 19.11 -2.29
CA GLN A 311 -4.70 20.38 -2.81
C GLN A 311 -6.22 20.53 -2.59
N MET A 312 -6.98 19.44 -2.48
CA MET A 312 -8.41 19.49 -2.18
C MET A 312 -8.72 20.09 -0.80
N ASN A 313 -7.76 20.04 0.13
CA ASN A 313 -7.79 20.69 1.46
C ASN A 313 -9.14 20.58 2.20
N PHE A 314 -9.69 19.36 2.29
CA PHE A 314 -10.91 19.12 3.06
C PHE A 314 -10.67 19.33 4.57
N ASP A 315 -11.55 20.06 5.23
CA ASP A 315 -11.78 20.15 6.69
C ASP A 315 -10.57 19.83 7.59
N GLY A 316 -9.46 20.57 7.46
CA GLY A 316 -8.27 20.37 8.28
C GLY A 316 -7.39 19.18 7.84
N LEU A 317 -7.55 18.65 6.63
CA LEU A 317 -6.67 17.62 6.06
C LEU A 317 -5.20 18.06 6.10
N LYS A 318 -4.96 19.34 5.84
CA LYS A 318 -3.65 19.97 5.88
C LYS A 318 -2.98 19.84 7.24
N ASP A 319 -3.72 20.19 8.29
CA ASP A 319 -3.22 20.11 9.68
C ASP A 319 -2.94 18.65 10.07
N ASP A 320 -3.77 17.71 9.63
CA ASP A 320 -3.57 16.29 9.90
C ASP A 320 -2.33 15.74 9.19
N ILE A 321 -2.03 16.18 7.96
CA ILE A 321 -0.80 15.79 7.26
C ILE A 321 0.42 16.35 7.99
N ILE A 322 0.38 17.60 8.46
CA ILE A 322 1.45 18.21 9.25
C ILE A 322 1.69 17.40 10.54
N ARG A 323 0.63 17.06 11.26
CA ARG A 323 0.71 16.23 12.45
C ARG A 323 1.32 14.86 12.16
N MET A 324 0.93 14.21 11.06
CA MET A 324 1.52 12.93 10.66
C MET A 324 2.98 13.05 10.23
N LEU A 325 3.38 14.14 9.56
CA LEU A 325 4.79 14.44 9.26
C LEU A 325 5.60 14.66 10.55
N SER A 326 5.00 15.21 11.60
CA SER A 326 5.64 15.31 12.93
C SER A 326 5.58 14.03 13.77
N GLY A 327 5.14 12.89 13.18
CA GLY A 327 5.10 11.56 13.81
C GLY A 327 3.88 11.32 14.69
N GLU A 328 2.84 12.15 14.58
CA GLU A 328 1.57 11.91 15.26
C GLU A 328 0.70 10.96 14.46
N HIS A 329 -0.22 10.27 15.14
CA HIS A 329 -1.27 9.50 14.54
C HIS A 329 -2.56 10.31 14.48
N VAL A 330 -3.34 10.12 13.41
CA VAL A 330 -4.59 10.85 13.19
C VAL A 330 -5.75 9.88 13.09
N TYR A 331 -6.82 10.16 13.82
CA TYR A 331 -8.04 9.35 13.74
C TYR A 331 -8.68 9.42 12.35
N VAL A 332 -9.08 8.27 11.81
CA VAL A 332 -9.78 8.15 10.54
C VAL A 332 -10.96 7.20 10.62
N ASN A 333 -12.12 7.65 10.15
CA ASN A 333 -13.30 6.80 10.04
C ASN A 333 -13.40 6.19 8.65
N THR A 334 -12.97 4.95 8.50
CA THR A 334 -12.97 4.20 7.23
C THR A 334 -14.31 3.54 6.91
N SER A 335 -15.26 3.46 7.87
CA SER A 335 -16.49 2.69 7.72
C SER A 335 -17.48 3.26 6.69
N LYS A 336 -17.40 4.56 6.42
CA LYS A 336 -18.26 5.26 5.46
C LYS A 336 -17.67 5.36 4.07
N PHE A 337 -16.42 4.91 3.92
CA PHE A 337 -15.75 4.95 2.63
C PHE A 337 -16.51 4.10 1.61
N GLN A 338 -17.05 4.78 0.64
CA GLN A 338 -17.57 4.17 -0.57
C GLN A 338 -16.51 4.43 -1.63
N ASN A 339 -15.94 3.38 -2.20
CA ASN A 339 -14.89 3.50 -3.20
C ASN A 339 -15.43 4.20 -4.47
N ASP A 340 -15.91 5.42 -4.32
CA ASP A 340 -16.29 6.30 -5.39
C ASP A 340 -15.14 7.25 -5.71
N MET A 341 -14.16 6.73 -6.46
CA MET A 341 -12.99 7.51 -6.91
C MET A 341 -13.38 8.82 -7.59
N CYS A 342 -14.61 8.91 -8.08
CA CYS A 342 -15.11 10.11 -8.73
C CYS A 342 -15.57 11.17 -7.72
N ILE A 343 -15.82 10.81 -6.46
CA ILE A 343 -16.41 11.72 -5.48
C ILE A 343 -15.81 11.48 -4.10
N VAL A 344 -14.61 12.01 -3.89
CA VAL A 344 -14.08 12.20 -2.54
C VAL A 344 -14.86 13.34 -1.89
N ARG A 345 -15.58 13.06 -0.83
CA ARG A 345 -16.53 14.00 -0.20
C ARG A 345 -16.05 14.54 1.14
N SER A 346 -15.07 13.91 1.74
CA SER A 346 -14.62 14.25 3.09
C SER A 346 -13.13 13.96 3.28
N LYS A 347 -12.57 14.55 4.33
CA LYS A 347 -11.22 14.23 4.81
C LYS A 347 -11.02 12.73 5.05
N ASN A 348 -12.00 12.07 5.66
CA ASN A 348 -11.91 10.62 5.92
C ASN A 348 -11.84 9.80 4.63
N ASP A 349 -12.49 10.22 3.56
CA ASP A 349 -12.40 9.54 2.26
C ASP A 349 -10.99 9.69 1.69
N VAL A 350 -10.40 10.90 1.74
CA VAL A 350 -9.00 11.13 1.30
C VAL A 350 -8.04 10.26 2.08
N LEU A 351 -8.10 10.30 3.42
CA LEU A 351 -7.21 9.51 4.27
C LEU A 351 -7.37 8.00 3.99
N THR A 352 -8.60 7.53 3.77
CA THR A 352 -8.87 6.12 3.46
C THR A 352 -8.29 5.73 2.09
N VAL A 353 -8.45 6.56 1.07
CA VAL A 353 -7.80 6.36 -0.24
C VAL A 353 -6.28 6.30 -0.08
N MET A 354 -5.69 7.23 0.68
CA MET A 354 -4.26 7.24 0.93
C MET A 354 -3.76 5.97 1.65
N ILE A 355 -4.56 5.37 2.53
CA ILE A 355 -4.26 4.07 3.14
C ILE A 355 -4.23 2.97 2.07
N HIS A 356 -5.23 2.88 1.21
CA HIS A 356 -5.27 1.86 0.14
C HIS A 356 -4.15 2.05 -0.88
N LEU A 357 -3.79 3.29 -1.20
CA LEU A 357 -2.67 3.60 -2.09
C LEU A 357 -1.30 3.31 -1.44
N GLY A 358 -1.24 3.20 -0.11
CA GLY A 358 -0.02 2.92 0.65
C GLY A 358 0.78 4.17 1.08
N TYR A 359 0.21 5.35 0.97
CA TYR A 359 0.81 6.57 1.52
C TYR A 359 0.64 6.68 3.03
N LEU A 360 -0.39 6.06 3.57
CA LEU A 360 -0.61 6.01 5.00
C LEU A 360 -0.69 4.54 5.46
N ALA A 361 -0.15 4.27 6.62
CA ALA A 361 -0.40 3.05 7.36
C ALA A 361 -1.66 3.23 8.23
N TYR A 362 -2.28 2.12 8.63
CA TYR A 362 -3.49 2.12 9.42
C TYR A 362 -3.34 1.22 10.64
N ASN A 363 -3.71 1.76 11.81
CA ASN A 363 -3.83 0.99 13.02
C ASN A 363 -5.32 0.64 13.25
N TYR A 364 -5.65 -0.63 13.06
CA TYR A 364 -7.02 -1.12 13.15
C TYR A 364 -7.61 -0.95 14.57
N ASP A 365 -6.81 -1.18 15.62
CA ASP A 365 -7.26 -1.15 17.00
C ASP A 365 -7.63 0.27 17.46
N CYS A 366 -6.81 1.26 17.09
CA CYS A 366 -7.01 2.66 17.44
C CYS A 366 -7.82 3.45 16.39
N LYS A 367 -8.02 2.88 15.20
CA LYS A 367 -8.62 3.58 14.03
C LYS A 367 -7.85 4.85 13.66
N GLU A 368 -6.55 4.76 13.64
CA GLU A 368 -5.65 5.86 13.35
C GLU A 368 -4.83 5.56 12.10
N CYS A 369 -4.53 6.60 11.32
CA CYS A 369 -3.57 6.53 10.23
C CYS A 369 -2.34 7.39 10.54
N TYR A 370 -1.23 7.05 9.90
CA TYR A 370 0.06 7.71 10.08
C TYR A 370 0.97 7.46 8.87
N ILE A 371 2.01 8.26 8.70
CA ILE A 371 3.03 8.05 7.68
C ILE A 371 3.92 6.89 8.12
N PRO A 372 4.04 5.80 7.32
CA PRO A 372 4.67 4.57 7.78
C PRO A 372 6.18 4.66 7.99
N ASN A 373 6.89 5.41 7.13
CA ASN A 373 8.35 5.36 7.09
C ASN A 373 8.94 6.59 6.39
N LYS A 374 10.28 6.64 6.37
CA LYS A 374 11.03 7.76 5.80
C LYS A 374 10.82 7.89 4.29
N GLU A 375 10.73 6.78 3.55
CA GLU A 375 10.49 6.81 2.11
C GLU A 375 9.21 7.57 1.77
N VAL A 376 8.12 7.25 2.46
CA VAL A 376 6.81 7.89 2.24
C VAL A 376 6.79 9.32 2.79
N ALA A 377 7.49 9.58 3.91
CA ALA A 377 7.61 10.94 4.45
C ALA A 377 8.26 11.89 3.44
N GLU A 378 9.31 11.45 2.73
CA GLU A 378 9.95 12.23 1.67
C GLU A 378 8.98 12.52 0.51
N GLU A 379 8.09 11.58 0.15
CA GLU A 379 7.07 11.82 -0.87
C GLU A 379 6.07 12.91 -0.46
N PHE A 380 5.64 12.91 0.82
CA PHE A 380 4.79 13.98 1.32
C PHE A 380 5.51 15.33 1.31
N LEU A 381 6.78 15.39 1.72
CA LEU A 381 7.57 16.61 1.70
C LEU A 381 7.68 17.16 0.27
N ASN A 382 8.05 16.33 -0.70
CA ASN A 382 8.14 16.71 -2.10
C ASN A 382 6.78 17.21 -2.64
N ALA A 383 5.66 16.54 -2.29
CA ALA A 383 4.34 16.94 -2.72
C ALA A 383 3.89 18.29 -2.14
N VAL A 384 4.42 18.64 -0.97
CA VAL A 384 4.14 19.88 -0.26
C VAL A 384 5.00 21.02 -0.80
N GLU A 385 6.27 20.78 -1.19
CA GLU A 385 7.15 21.80 -1.80
C GLU A 385 6.57 22.46 -3.05
N ASP A 386 5.86 21.69 -3.86
CA ASP A 386 5.20 22.16 -5.09
C ASP A 386 3.93 23.00 -4.84
N THR A 387 3.57 23.25 -3.59
CA THR A 387 2.37 23.99 -3.19
C THR A 387 2.73 25.25 -2.38
N THR A 388 1.74 26.04 -1.96
CA THR A 388 1.92 27.22 -1.10
C THR A 388 2.40 26.90 0.34
N TRP A 389 3.02 25.76 0.55
CA TRP A 389 3.45 25.24 1.85
C TRP A 389 4.95 25.40 2.09
N THR A 390 5.65 26.16 1.25
CA THR A 390 7.10 26.34 1.28
C THR A 390 7.62 26.63 2.69
N GLN A 391 6.98 27.54 3.42
CA GLN A 391 7.38 27.89 4.79
C GLN A 391 7.31 26.70 5.77
N LEU A 392 6.35 25.81 5.61
CA LEU A 392 6.22 24.63 6.48
C LEU A 392 7.29 23.59 6.19
N VAL A 393 7.58 23.36 4.89
CA VAL A 393 8.66 22.45 4.48
C VAL A 393 10.00 22.97 4.96
N GLU A 394 10.24 24.26 4.83
CA GLU A 394 11.43 24.92 5.36
C GLU A 394 11.55 24.68 6.88
N ALA A 395 10.47 24.83 7.64
CA ALA A 395 10.45 24.60 9.08
C ALA A 395 10.72 23.12 9.46
N ILE A 396 10.13 22.17 8.73
CA ILE A 396 10.35 20.72 8.95
C ILE A 396 11.80 20.36 8.59
N THR A 397 12.31 20.86 7.47
CA THR A 397 13.69 20.62 7.02
C THR A 397 14.69 21.25 7.99
N ALA A 398 14.42 22.45 8.47
CA ALA A 398 15.22 23.11 9.51
C ALA A 398 15.25 22.26 10.80
N SER A 399 14.11 21.70 11.20
CA SER A 399 14.02 20.82 12.37
C SER A 399 14.79 19.50 12.19
N GLN A 400 14.80 18.91 10.99
CA GLN A 400 15.61 17.72 10.69
C GLN A 400 17.10 18.03 10.79
N ASN A 401 17.52 19.15 10.19
CA ASN A 401 18.91 19.59 10.20
C ASN A 401 19.38 19.93 11.62
N LEU A 402 18.53 20.56 12.43
CA LEU A 402 18.80 20.84 13.82
C LEU A 402 19.02 19.57 14.63
N LEU A 403 18.15 18.55 14.47
CA LEU A 403 18.32 17.26 15.16
C LEU A 403 19.62 16.58 14.74
N ALA A 404 19.94 16.55 13.44
CA ALA A 404 21.18 15.99 12.95
C ALA A 404 22.43 16.71 13.49
N ALA A 405 22.40 18.04 13.52
CA ALA A 405 23.46 18.87 14.11
C ALA A 405 23.66 18.59 15.60
N THR A 406 22.56 18.44 16.35
CA THR A 406 22.60 18.13 17.78
C THR A 406 23.23 16.77 18.05
N ILE A 407 22.83 15.74 17.30
CA ILE A 407 23.37 14.38 17.45
C ILE A 407 24.85 14.33 17.08
N SER A 408 25.28 15.08 16.06
CA SER A 408 26.68 15.17 15.64
C SER A 408 27.55 16.06 16.52
N GLY A 409 26.97 16.83 17.45
CA GLY A 409 27.68 17.75 18.30
C GLY A 409 28.15 19.02 17.59
N ASN A 410 27.48 19.43 16.52
CA ASN A 410 27.80 20.68 15.79
C ASN A 410 27.14 21.90 16.48
N GLU A 411 27.82 22.44 17.48
CA GLU A 411 27.34 23.53 18.33
C GLU A 411 26.95 24.78 17.54
N GLN A 412 27.74 25.15 16.53
CA GLN A 412 27.47 26.34 15.72
C GLN A 412 26.18 26.20 14.90
N ALA A 413 25.97 25.04 14.27
CA ALA A 413 24.76 24.79 13.51
C ALA A 413 23.52 24.72 14.42
N VAL A 414 23.65 24.17 15.63
CA VAL A 414 22.57 24.13 16.62
C VAL A 414 22.21 25.55 17.08
N ALA A 415 23.21 26.37 17.46
CA ALA A 415 22.99 27.74 17.89
C ALA A 415 22.30 28.57 16.79
N GLN A 416 22.79 28.51 15.57
CA GLN A 416 22.21 29.24 14.43
C GLN A 416 20.76 28.81 14.13
N ALA A 417 20.47 27.52 14.19
CA ALA A 417 19.12 27.03 13.93
C ALA A 417 18.13 27.43 15.05
N ILE A 418 18.60 27.49 16.30
CA ILE A 418 17.79 27.94 17.44
C ILE A 418 17.55 29.46 17.35
N ASP A 419 18.55 30.26 16.98
CA ASP A 419 18.40 31.71 16.78
C ASP A 419 17.33 32.01 15.71
N ILE A 420 17.39 31.33 14.58
CA ILE A 420 16.39 31.49 13.50
C ILE A 420 14.98 31.11 14.03
N ALA A 421 14.86 29.98 14.70
CA ALA A 421 13.57 29.54 15.24
C ALA A 421 13.04 30.48 16.33
N HIS A 422 13.92 31.12 17.08
CA HIS A 422 13.57 32.12 18.09
C HIS A 422 13.07 33.40 17.40
N ASP A 423 13.77 33.92 16.42
CA ASP A 423 13.38 35.14 15.69
C ASP A 423 12.03 34.99 14.97
N GLU A 424 11.77 33.85 14.35
CA GLU A 424 10.51 33.55 13.68
C GLU A 424 9.30 33.44 14.64
N ASN A 425 9.53 33.06 15.88
CA ASN A 425 8.47 32.81 16.87
C ASN A 425 8.35 33.91 17.94
N THR A 426 9.21 34.92 17.97
CA THR A 426 9.24 36.00 18.98
C THR A 426 7.98 36.88 18.97
N SER A 427 7.29 37.00 17.84
CA SER A 427 6.02 37.74 17.78
C SER A 427 4.87 37.09 18.57
N ILE A 428 4.98 35.81 18.88
CA ILE A 428 3.97 35.03 19.60
C ILE A 428 4.33 34.92 21.08
N LEU A 429 5.62 34.99 21.42
CA LEU A 429 6.14 34.77 22.80
C LEU A 429 6.86 36.05 23.27
N ALA A 430 6.08 36.98 23.79
CA ALA A 430 6.62 38.26 24.31
C ALA A 430 7.45 38.12 25.60
N TYR A 431 7.89 36.93 26.02
CA TYR A 431 8.58 36.65 27.26
C TYR A 431 9.92 35.97 27.02
N ASN A 432 10.99 36.57 27.50
CA ASN A 432 12.33 36.00 27.55
C ASN A 432 12.51 35.26 28.87
N ASP A 433 11.96 34.08 29.02
CA ASP A 433 12.16 33.19 30.16
C ASP A 433 12.46 31.75 29.72
N GLU A 434 12.89 30.90 30.64
CA GLU A 434 13.23 29.48 30.35
C GLU A 434 12.04 28.73 29.77
N ASN A 435 10.82 29.09 30.13
CA ASN A 435 9.60 28.42 29.64
C ASN A 435 9.28 28.81 28.22
N SER A 436 9.51 30.06 27.83
CA SER A 436 9.36 30.55 26.45
C SER A 436 10.39 29.90 25.54
N LEU A 437 11.66 29.82 25.97
CA LEU A 437 12.72 29.14 25.24
C LEU A 437 12.42 27.64 25.10
N ALA A 438 11.88 26.96 26.09
CA ALA A 438 11.44 25.57 26.02
C ALA A 438 10.30 25.36 25.01
N CYS A 439 9.41 26.35 24.82
CA CYS A 439 8.40 26.32 23.77
C CYS A 439 9.01 26.44 22.38
N VAL A 440 9.92 27.40 22.17
CA VAL A 440 10.65 27.57 20.89
C VAL A 440 11.39 26.29 20.52
N LEU A 441 12.12 25.68 21.47
CA LEU A 441 12.82 24.42 21.25
C LEU A 441 11.86 23.27 20.92
N SER A 442 10.70 23.19 21.56
CA SER A 442 9.70 22.15 21.27
C SER A 442 9.17 22.27 19.85
N ILE A 443 9.10 23.47 19.30
CA ILE A 443 8.75 23.74 17.89
C ILE A 443 9.94 23.45 16.97
N ALA A 444 11.12 23.93 17.32
CA ALA A 444 12.34 23.73 16.55
C ALA A 444 12.71 22.25 16.38
N TYR A 445 12.44 21.43 17.40
CA TYR A 445 12.63 19.97 17.34
C TYR A 445 11.36 19.19 16.97
N ILE A 446 10.42 19.77 16.24
CA ILE A 446 9.15 19.10 15.92
C ILE A 446 9.36 17.77 15.19
N TRP A 447 10.34 17.69 14.28
CA TRP A 447 10.71 16.47 13.57
C TRP A 447 11.27 15.39 14.48
N ALA A 448 11.92 15.76 15.58
CA ALA A 448 12.48 14.79 16.53
C ALA A 448 11.42 13.86 17.14
N LYS A 449 10.14 14.24 17.15
CA LYS A 449 9.03 13.38 17.59
C LYS A 449 8.90 12.09 16.76
N ASN A 450 9.41 12.05 15.54
CA ASN A 450 9.43 10.85 14.72
C ASN A 450 10.37 9.77 15.26
N GLU A 451 11.46 10.19 15.88
CA GLU A 451 12.54 9.34 16.35
C GLU A 451 12.62 9.25 17.88
N TYR A 452 12.08 10.23 18.58
CA TYR A 452 12.17 10.39 20.03
C TYR A 452 10.80 10.58 20.68
N VAL A 453 10.69 10.16 21.94
CA VAL A 453 9.65 10.62 22.84
C VAL A 453 10.21 11.85 23.57
N ILE A 454 9.56 12.99 23.41
CA ILE A 454 10.02 14.26 23.95
C ILE A 454 9.23 14.56 25.24
N HIS A 455 9.93 14.74 26.34
CA HIS A 455 9.36 15.11 27.64
C HIS A 455 9.84 16.50 28.04
N ARG A 456 8.92 17.38 28.40
CA ARG A 456 9.21 18.66 29.08
C ARG A 456 9.13 18.45 30.58
N VAL A 457 10.07 19.06 31.32
CA VAL A 457 10.16 19.00 32.80
C VAL A 457 10.18 17.52 33.27
N TYR A 458 11.25 16.82 32.95
CA TYR A 458 11.43 15.40 33.29
C TYR A 458 12.18 15.24 34.63
N ALA A 459 11.60 14.49 35.59
CA ALA A 459 12.23 14.22 36.88
C ALA A 459 13.43 13.26 36.72
N THR A 460 14.63 13.74 37.08
CA THR A 460 15.90 12.98 36.93
C THR A 460 16.38 12.36 38.24
N GLY A 461 15.54 12.29 39.27
CA GLY A 461 15.86 11.75 40.59
C GLY A 461 16.59 12.70 41.52
N LYS A 462 17.33 13.70 41.04
CA LYS A 462 17.99 14.76 41.81
C LYS A 462 17.57 16.18 41.39
N GLY A 463 16.66 16.30 40.44
CA GLY A 463 16.19 17.56 39.89
C GLY A 463 15.25 17.32 38.70
N TYR A 464 15.04 18.36 37.92
CA TYR A 464 14.25 18.31 36.70
C TYR A 464 15.12 18.75 35.52
N ALA A 465 15.06 18.01 34.43
CA ALA A 465 15.60 18.44 33.12
C ALA A 465 14.50 19.16 32.35
N ASP A 466 14.85 20.25 31.68
CA ASP A 466 13.89 21.09 30.95
C ASP A 466 13.30 20.36 29.71
N LEU A 467 14.15 19.63 29.00
CA LEU A 467 13.73 18.83 27.85
C LEU A 467 14.53 17.52 27.80
N VAL A 468 13.85 16.41 27.74
CA VAL A 468 14.47 15.07 27.55
C VAL A 468 13.89 14.41 26.31
N MET A 469 14.77 13.95 25.43
CA MET A 469 14.42 13.21 24.23
C MET A 469 14.90 11.77 24.39
N ILE A 470 13.96 10.84 24.56
CA ILE A 470 14.23 9.41 24.71
C ILE A 470 14.03 8.74 23.34
N PRO A 471 15.04 8.05 22.78
CA PRO A 471 14.87 7.36 21.50
C PRO A 471 13.70 6.37 21.56
N ARG A 472 12.92 6.30 20.49
CA ARG A 472 11.90 5.25 20.35
C ARG A 472 12.56 3.89 20.25
N ARG A 473 11.87 2.81 20.63
CA ARG A 473 12.42 1.44 20.74
C ARG A 473 13.17 0.93 19.49
N ASN A 474 12.92 1.51 18.32
CA ASN A 474 13.49 1.09 17.05
C ASN A 474 14.53 2.07 16.49
N VAL A 475 15.00 3.01 17.30
CA VAL A 475 15.94 4.06 16.89
C VAL A 475 17.24 3.90 17.66
N SER A 476 18.34 3.57 16.92
CA SER A 476 19.69 3.47 17.51
C SER A 476 20.36 4.84 17.54
N LYS A 477 19.83 5.75 18.39
CA LYS A 477 20.36 7.09 18.59
C LYS A 477 20.52 7.38 20.08
N PRO A 478 21.42 8.30 20.51
CA PRO A 478 21.60 8.63 21.90
C PRO A 478 20.37 9.32 22.48
N ALA A 479 20.06 9.09 23.76
CA ALA A 479 19.15 9.94 24.49
C ALA A 479 19.76 11.33 24.67
N LEU A 480 18.93 12.38 24.55
CA LEU A 480 19.36 13.77 24.67
C LEU A 480 18.71 14.39 25.91
N VAL A 481 19.50 15.06 26.70
CA VAL A 481 19.05 15.87 27.85
C VAL A 481 19.45 17.31 27.59
N ILE A 482 18.49 18.21 27.57
CA ILE A 482 18.71 19.64 27.32
C ILE A 482 18.29 20.40 28.55
N GLU A 483 19.22 21.16 29.10
CA GLU A 483 18.98 22.11 30.17
C GLU A 483 19.07 23.54 29.63
N LEU A 484 18.18 24.37 30.07
CA LEU A 484 18.06 25.77 29.70
C LEU A 484 18.52 26.65 30.86
N LYS A 485 19.29 27.68 30.58
CA LYS A 485 19.72 28.66 31.56
C LYS A 485 19.48 30.06 31.03
N TYR A 486 18.75 30.84 31.79
CA TYR A 486 18.44 32.22 31.44
C TYR A 486 19.55 33.16 31.96
N ASN A 487 20.04 34.07 31.14
CA ASN A 487 21.07 35.08 31.49
C ASN A 487 22.43 34.54 31.98
N HIS A 488 22.82 33.34 31.57
CA HIS A 488 24.16 32.81 31.81
C HIS A 488 24.95 32.71 30.51
N SER A 489 26.26 33.02 30.54
CA SER A 489 27.13 32.76 29.41
C SER A 489 27.46 31.26 29.28
N SER A 490 27.79 30.79 28.09
CA SER A 490 28.17 29.39 27.85
C SER A 490 29.42 28.94 28.64
N GLU A 491 30.26 29.89 29.08
CA GLU A 491 31.46 29.63 29.86
C GLU A 491 31.17 29.34 31.36
N GLU A 492 29.97 29.64 31.84
CA GLU A 492 29.54 29.41 33.23
C GLU A 492 28.85 28.06 33.44
N LEU A 493 28.67 27.29 32.37
CA LEU A 493 28.02 25.98 32.45
C LEU A 493 29.03 24.88 32.81
N PRO A 494 28.72 23.96 33.71
CA PRO A 494 29.62 22.85 34.02
C PRO A 494 29.83 21.96 32.79
N HIS A 495 31.08 21.78 32.39
CA HIS A 495 31.48 20.80 31.38
C HIS A 495 31.16 19.38 31.90
N GLY A 496 30.05 18.82 31.47
CA GLY A 496 29.63 17.50 31.93
C GLY A 496 28.52 16.88 31.15
N CYS A 497 28.78 16.55 29.90
CA CYS A 497 28.03 15.48 29.23
C CYS A 497 28.87 14.21 29.26
N GLU A 498 28.83 13.44 30.34
CA GLU A 498 29.29 12.06 30.33
C GLU A 498 28.30 11.22 29.51
N ARG A 499 28.79 10.57 28.48
CA ARG A 499 28.02 9.60 27.69
C ARG A 499 27.77 8.37 28.58
N HIS A 500 26.60 8.28 29.17
CA HIS A 500 26.15 7.02 29.75
C HIS A 500 25.50 6.18 28.67
N ASN A 501 26.19 5.13 28.26
CA ASN A 501 25.61 4.02 27.53
C ASN A 501 24.71 3.24 28.51
N ALA A 502 23.40 3.23 28.26
CA ALA A 502 22.44 2.36 28.92
C ALA A 502 21.78 1.45 27.87
#